data_7cc45718804ee65d2fecdf1ba5f8c4cd
#
_entry.id   7cc45718804ee65d2fecdf1ba5f8c4cd
#
_cell.length_a   1.000
_cell.length_b   1.000
_cell.length_c   1.000
_cell.angle_alpha   90.00
_cell.angle_beta   90.00
_cell.angle_gamma   90.00
#
_symmetry.space_group_name_H-M   'P 1'
#
loop_
_entity.id
_entity.type
_entity.pdbx_description
1 polymer ?
#
loop_
_entity_poly.entity_id
_entity_poly.type
_entity_poly.pdbx_seq_one_letter_code
_entity_poly.pdbx_strand_id
1 'polypeptide(L)'
;AIHEFIYPLLQGHDSVALEADVELGGTDQKFNLLVGRELQKSAGQKPQVAITLPLLVGLDGEKKMSKSLGNYIGVTDAPSDMFGKIMSISDELMWDWYNLLSFRPLTEIAELKAEVENGKNPRDVKILLAKEIIARFHDEAAAEAAEQEFINRFQKGAMPDEMPEFTFEGEIGLATLLKEAGLVPSTSEAIRSAKQGGVKINGEKVEDMKANAPKGTNVYQVGKRKFARVTIA
;
A
#
# COMPACT_ATOMS: atom_id res chain seq x y z
N ALA A 1 -32.53 13.14 1.08
CA ALA A 1 -33.03 14.45 1.48
C ALA A 1 -33.41 15.26 0.25
N ILE A 2 -34.26 16.32 0.38
CA ILE A 2 -34.76 17.13 -0.77
C ILE A 2 -33.57 17.74 -1.56
N HIS A 3 -32.52 18.16 -0.90
CA HIS A 3 -31.37 18.74 -1.58
C HIS A 3 -30.66 17.75 -2.51
N GLU A 4 -30.75 16.46 -2.27
CA GLU A 4 -30.17 15.44 -3.15
C GLU A 4 -30.86 15.38 -4.52
N PHE A 5 -32.16 15.74 -4.58
CA PHE A 5 -32.88 15.88 -5.85
C PHE A 5 -32.49 17.15 -6.62
N ILE A 6 -32.06 18.20 -5.91
CA ILE A 6 -31.64 19.47 -6.50
C ILE A 6 -30.15 19.40 -6.94
N TYR A 7 -29.35 18.56 -6.34
CA TYR A 7 -27.91 18.48 -6.59
C TYR A 7 -27.56 18.37 -8.10
N PRO A 8 -28.18 17.45 -8.89
CA PRO A 8 -27.88 17.36 -10.32
C PRO A 8 -28.18 18.65 -11.11
N LEU A 9 -29.21 19.41 -10.68
CA LEU A 9 -29.56 20.68 -11.30
C LEU A 9 -28.56 21.78 -10.97
N LEU A 10 -28.03 21.81 -9.73
CA LEU A 10 -27.00 22.76 -9.33
C LEU A 10 -25.69 22.48 -10.07
N GLN A 11 -25.25 21.21 -10.10
CA GLN A 11 -24.07 20.80 -10.86
C GLN A 11 -24.24 21.12 -12.36
N GLY A 12 -25.40 20.83 -12.94
CA GLY A 12 -25.67 21.13 -14.33
C GLY A 12 -25.71 22.63 -14.63
N HIS A 13 -26.16 23.46 -13.67
CA HIS A 13 -26.10 24.92 -13.81
C HIS A 13 -24.66 25.46 -13.78
N ASP A 14 -23.75 24.84 -13.04
CA ASP A 14 -22.36 25.22 -13.09
C ASP A 14 -21.80 25.09 -14.50
N SER A 15 -22.16 24.06 -15.26
CA SER A 15 -21.76 23.91 -16.67
C SER A 15 -22.30 25.06 -17.55
N VAL A 16 -23.52 25.56 -17.26
CA VAL A 16 -24.11 26.74 -17.95
C VAL A 16 -23.33 27.99 -17.57
N ALA A 17 -23.09 28.21 -16.26
CA ALA A 17 -22.40 29.40 -15.76
C ALA A 17 -20.94 29.51 -16.22
N LEU A 18 -20.27 28.38 -16.36
CA LEU A 18 -18.90 28.29 -16.86
C LEU A 18 -18.82 28.29 -18.39
N GLU A 19 -19.94 28.19 -19.09
CA GLU A 19 -19.97 27.97 -20.55
C GLU A 19 -19.07 26.81 -20.98
N ALA A 20 -19.12 25.71 -20.20
CA ALA A 20 -18.18 24.61 -20.33
C ALA A 20 -18.28 23.93 -21.70
N ASP A 21 -17.14 23.72 -22.37
CA ASP A 21 -17.06 22.96 -23.62
C ASP A 21 -16.92 21.45 -23.38
N VAL A 22 -16.24 21.07 -22.29
CA VAL A 22 -15.97 19.67 -21.92
C VAL A 22 -16.08 19.53 -20.42
N GLU A 23 -16.78 18.48 -19.98
CA GLU A 23 -16.85 18.09 -18.56
C GLU A 23 -16.38 16.66 -18.40
N LEU A 24 -15.46 16.45 -17.43
CA LEU A 24 -14.88 15.14 -17.07
C LEU A 24 -15.52 14.64 -15.80
N GLY A 25 -15.84 13.35 -15.74
CA GLY A 25 -16.34 12.74 -14.52
C GLY A 25 -16.14 11.24 -14.44
N GLY A 26 -16.47 10.66 -13.30
CA GLY A 26 -16.59 9.21 -13.18
C GLY A 26 -17.85 8.70 -13.88
N THR A 27 -17.90 7.42 -14.18
CA THR A 27 -19.10 6.78 -14.77
C THR A 27 -20.34 6.93 -13.88
N ASP A 28 -20.16 7.07 -12.57
CA ASP A 28 -21.23 7.35 -11.59
C ASP A 28 -21.84 8.75 -11.76
N GLN A 29 -21.12 9.70 -12.36
CA GLN A 29 -21.55 11.07 -12.60
C GLN A 29 -22.26 11.27 -13.95
N LYS A 30 -22.35 10.24 -14.78
CA LYS A 30 -22.87 10.35 -16.15
C LYS A 30 -24.23 11.03 -16.22
N PHE A 31 -25.14 10.72 -15.31
CA PHE A 31 -26.46 11.34 -15.26
C PHE A 31 -26.36 12.86 -15.05
N ASN A 32 -25.58 13.29 -14.07
CA ASN A 32 -25.40 14.71 -13.75
C ASN A 32 -24.78 15.50 -14.91
N LEU A 33 -23.79 14.91 -15.58
CA LEU A 33 -23.14 15.51 -16.77
C LEU A 33 -24.16 15.69 -17.91
N LEU A 34 -25.08 14.74 -18.10
CA LEU A 34 -26.12 14.84 -19.10
C LEU A 34 -27.16 15.91 -18.75
N VAL A 35 -27.49 16.10 -17.46
CA VAL A 35 -28.32 17.20 -17.00
C VAL A 35 -27.70 18.56 -17.38
N GLY A 36 -26.39 18.72 -17.20
CA GLY A 36 -25.66 19.93 -17.61
C GLY A 36 -25.85 20.25 -19.09
N ARG A 37 -25.76 19.25 -19.95
CA ARG A 37 -25.97 19.39 -21.40
C ARG A 37 -27.36 19.87 -21.74
N GLU A 38 -28.40 19.37 -21.06
CA GLU A 38 -29.78 19.78 -21.28
C GLU A 38 -30.04 21.22 -20.78
N LEU A 39 -29.43 21.61 -19.65
CA LEU A 39 -29.51 22.98 -19.15
C LEU A 39 -28.78 23.97 -20.07
N GLN A 40 -27.65 23.62 -20.64
CA GLN A 40 -26.95 24.42 -21.64
C GLN A 40 -27.82 24.65 -22.88
N LYS A 41 -28.47 23.59 -23.40
CA LYS A 41 -29.43 23.76 -24.52
C LYS A 41 -30.55 24.73 -24.17
N SER A 42 -31.14 24.60 -22.98
CA SER A 42 -32.21 25.48 -22.52
C SER A 42 -31.75 26.93 -22.36
N ALA A 43 -30.46 27.14 -22.05
CA ALA A 43 -29.82 28.45 -21.98
C ALA A 43 -29.35 28.98 -23.35
N GLY A 44 -29.60 28.26 -24.46
CA GLY A 44 -29.16 28.64 -25.80
C GLY A 44 -27.67 28.43 -26.08
N GLN A 45 -26.99 27.68 -25.23
CA GLN A 45 -25.57 27.31 -25.37
C GLN A 45 -25.39 26.00 -26.16
N LYS A 46 -24.20 25.83 -26.74
CA LYS A 46 -23.81 24.55 -27.32
C LYS A 46 -23.57 23.55 -26.19
N PRO A 47 -24.20 22.35 -26.22
CA PRO A 47 -23.99 21.37 -25.18
C PRO A 47 -22.54 20.86 -25.14
N GLN A 48 -21.98 20.81 -23.94
CA GLN A 48 -20.63 20.31 -23.67
C GLN A 48 -20.44 18.84 -24.09
N VAL A 49 -19.21 18.45 -24.30
CA VAL A 49 -18.79 17.06 -24.42
C VAL A 49 -18.64 16.49 -23.01
N ALA A 50 -19.33 15.39 -22.73
CA ALA A 50 -19.17 14.66 -21.47
C ALA A 50 -18.22 13.46 -21.67
N ILE A 51 -17.12 13.43 -20.94
CA ILE A 51 -16.14 12.32 -20.95
C ILE A 51 -16.20 11.63 -19.58
N THR A 52 -16.51 10.34 -19.57
CA THR A 52 -16.58 9.57 -18.33
C THR A 52 -15.53 8.47 -18.31
N LEU A 53 -14.89 8.30 -17.14
CA LEU A 53 -13.90 7.28 -16.87
C LEU A 53 -14.42 6.31 -15.80
N PRO A 54 -14.02 5.03 -15.85
CA PRO A 54 -14.28 4.10 -14.76
C PRO A 54 -13.75 4.63 -13.43
N LEU A 55 -14.43 4.27 -12.33
CA LEU A 55 -13.98 4.62 -11.00
C LEU A 55 -12.73 3.82 -10.64
N LEU A 56 -11.73 4.49 -10.09
CA LEU A 56 -10.55 3.84 -9.55
C LEU A 56 -10.92 3.14 -8.23
N VAL A 57 -10.73 1.83 -8.17
CA VAL A 57 -10.91 1.04 -6.96
C VAL A 57 -9.73 1.28 -6.02
N GLY A 58 -10.02 1.43 -4.73
CA GLY A 58 -9.01 1.69 -3.70
C GLY A 58 -8.25 0.44 -3.26
N LEU A 59 -7.38 0.62 -2.25
CA LEU A 59 -6.50 -0.43 -1.71
C LEU A 59 -7.25 -1.67 -1.20
N ASP A 60 -8.53 -1.51 -0.83
CA ASP A 60 -9.40 -2.59 -0.37
C ASP A 60 -9.86 -3.54 -1.49
N GLY A 61 -9.69 -3.16 -2.76
CA GLY A 61 -10.07 -3.96 -3.91
C GLY A 61 -11.57 -4.01 -4.21
N GLU A 62 -12.39 -3.26 -3.48
CA GLU A 62 -13.85 -3.29 -3.59
C GLU A 62 -14.47 -1.91 -3.81
N LYS A 63 -14.10 -0.94 -2.98
CA LYS A 63 -14.71 0.39 -2.96
C LYS A 63 -13.91 1.36 -3.79
N LYS A 64 -14.58 2.39 -4.34
CA LYS A 64 -13.89 3.49 -5.00
C LYS A 64 -12.84 4.10 -4.07
N MET A 65 -11.69 4.48 -4.62
CA MET A 65 -10.63 5.16 -3.89
C MET A 65 -11.16 6.48 -3.32
N SER A 66 -11.01 6.68 -2.01
CA SER A 66 -11.51 7.86 -1.32
C SER A 66 -10.72 8.16 -0.06
N LYS A 67 -10.47 9.46 0.21
CA LYS A 67 -9.87 9.93 1.46
C LYS A 67 -10.73 9.54 2.67
N SER A 68 -12.06 9.66 2.57
CA SER A 68 -12.99 9.34 3.66
C SER A 68 -13.03 7.87 4.03
N LEU A 69 -12.67 6.98 3.11
CA LEU A 69 -12.58 5.53 3.33
C LEU A 69 -11.18 5.08 3.77
N GLY A 70 -10.18 5.95 3.68
CA GLY A 70 -8.80 5.60 4.03
C GLY A 70 -8.14 4.58 3.09
N ASN A 71 -8.77 4.26 1.95
CA ASN A 71 -8.32 3.26 0.98
C ASN A 71 -7.57 3.87 -0.21
N TYR A 72 -6.90 4.99 0.00
CA TYR A 72 -6.28 5.80 -1.06
C TYR A 72 -4.76 5.86 -0.95
N ILE A 73 -4.13 6.26 -2.06
CA ILE A 73 -2.74 6.72 -2.12
C ILE A 73 -2.76 8.20 -2.45
N GLY A 74 -2.16 9.01 -1.59
CA GLY A 74 -2.01 10.45 -1.85
C GLY A 74 -0.86 10.71 -2.81
N VAL A 75 -1.04 11.67 -3.71
CA VAL A 75 0.05 12.10 -4.64
C VAL A 75 1.21 12.77 -3.92
N THR A 76 1.00 13.19 -2.67
CA THR A 76 1.99 13.78 -1.76
C THR A 76 2.46 12.81 -0.69
N ASP A 77 2.04 11.55 -0.71
CA ASP A 77 2.53 10.54 0.22
C ASP A 77 4.04 10.31 -0.03
N ALA A 78 4.77 9.92 1.00
CA ALA A 78 6.18 9.58 0.86
C ALA A 78 6.38 8.44 -0.16
N PRO A 79 7.43 8.46 -0.99
CA PRO A 79 7.68 7.43 -2.01
C PRO A 79 7.65 6.00 -1.48
N SER A 80 8.23 5.76 -0.29
CA SER A 80 8.23 4.44 0.36
C SER A 80 6.82 3.99 0.80
N ASP A 81 5.97 4.92 1.23
CA ASP A 81 4.57 4.64 1.59
C ASP A 81 3.76 4.33 0.33
N MET A 82 3.91 5.13 -0.74
CA MET A 82 3.27 4.86 -2.03
C MET A 82 3.66 3.48 -2.54
N PHE A 83 4.96 3.15 -2.52
CA PHE A 83 5.47 1.86 -2.94
C PHE A 83 4.85 0.71 -2.13
N GLY A 84 4.88 0.80 -0.81
CA GLY A 84 4.31 -0.22 0.08
C GLY A 84 2.81 -0.42 -0.15
N LYS A 85 2.04 0.66 -0.33
CA LYS A 85 0.61 0.62 -0.63
C LYS A 85 0.34 -0.06 -1.98
N ILE A 86 1.08 0.29 -3.05
CA ILE A 86 0.92 -0.33 -4.38
C ILE A 86 1.28 -1.82 -4.32
N MET A 87 2.35 -2.19 -3.61
CA MET A 87 2.72 -3.59 -3.44
C MET A 87 1.70 -4.41 -2.63
N SER A 88 0.82 -3.77 -1.87
CA SER A 88 -0.20 -4.46 -1.05
C SER A 88 -1.48 -4.81 -1.78
N ILE A 89 -1.75 -4.23 -2.96
CA ILE A 89 -2.96 -4.53 -3.73
C ILE A 89 -2.94 -5.97 -4.26
N SER A 90 -4.12 -6.52 -4.56
CA SER A 90 -4.22 -7.83 -5.20
C SER A 90 -3.64 -7.84 -6.62
N ASP A 91 -3.28 -9.01 -7.12
CA ASP A 91 -2.75 -9.15 -8.49
C ASP A 91 -3.82 -8.86 -9.55
N GLU A 92 -5.11 -9.06 -9.21
CA GLU A 92 -6.25 -8.72 -10.06
C GLU A 92 -6.42 -7.20 -10.16
N LEU A 93 -6.45 -6.51 -9.02
CA LEU A 93 -6.58 -5.05 -8.97
C LEU A 93 -5.42 -4.33 -9.67
N MET A 94 -4.22 -4.92 -9.67
CA MET A 94 -3.05 -4.38 -10.37
C MET A 94 -3.35 -4.11 -11.85
N TRP A 95 -4.10 -4.97 -12.53
CA TRP A 95 -4.42 -4.80 -13.96
C TRP A 95 -5.39 -3.65 -14.21
N ASP A 96 -6.36 -3.44 -13.31
CA ASP A 96 -7.23 -2.28 -13.37
C ASP A 96 -6.44 -0.98 -13.19
N TRP A 97 -5.48 -0.99 -12.26
CA TRP A 97 -4.61 0.16 -12.05
C TRP A 97 -3.66 0.39 -13.23
N TYR A 98 -3.14 -0.64 -13.88
CA TYR A 98 -2.40 -0.48 -15.12
C TYR A 98 -3.24 0.18 -16.20
N ASN A 99 -4.48 -0.27 -16.41
CA ASN A 99 -5.37 0.27 -17.42
C ASN A 99 -5.79 1.74 -17.16
N LEU A 100 -5.89 2.15 -15.89
CA LEU A 100 -6.39 3.48 -15.52
C LEU A 100 -5.28 4.48 -15.20
N LEU A 101 -4.13 4.03 -14.72
CA LEU A 101 -3.08 4.90 -14.19
C LEU A 101 -1.78 4.86 -14.99
N SER A 102 -1.46 3.78 -15.70
CA SER A 102 -0.23 3.68 -16.48
C SER A 102 -0.33 4.48 -17.80
N PHE A 103 0.79 5.03 -18.24
CA PHE A 103 0.92 5.64 -19.57
C PHE A 103 1.48 4.66 -20.62
N ARG A 104 1.68 3.39 -20.23
CA ARG A 104 2.10 2.35 -21.17
C ARG A 104 1.01 2.09 -22.21
N PRO A 105 1.38 1.79 -23.46
CA PRO A 105 0.44 1.32 -24.47
C PRO A 105 -0.31 0.07 -23.99
N LEU A 106 -1.59 -0.07 -24.36
CA LEU A 106 -2.39 -1.25 -24.01
C LEU A 106 -1.77 -2.56 -24.50
N THR A 107 -1.02 -2.51 -25.59
CA THR A 107 -0.26 -3.67 -26.12
C THR A 107 0.82 -4.13 -25.13
N GLU A 108 1.57 -3.21 -24.55
CA GLU A 108 2.59 -3.54 -23.55
C GLU A 108 1.96 -4.09 -22.26
N ILE A 109 0.82 -3.52 -21.83
CA ILE A 109 0.07 -4.05 -20.68
C ILE A 109 -0.42 -5.48 -20.97
N ALA A 110 -0.90 -5.75 -22.18
CA ALA A 110 -1.31 -7.09 -22.57
C ALA A 110 -0.12 -8.08 -22.61
N GLU A 111 1.05 -7.64 -23.07
CA GLU A 111 2.27 -8.44 -23.03
C GLU A 111 2.69 -8.78 -21.59
N LEU A 112 2.71 -7.79 -20.67
CA LEU A 112 2.99 -8.02 -19.26
C LEU A 112 2.02 -9.02 -18.64
N LYS A 113 0.73 -8.95 -19.00
CA LYS A 113 -0.28 -9.89 -18.53
C LYS A 113 -0.01 -11.31 -19.05
N ALA A 114 0.30 -11.45 -20.32
CA ALA A 114 0.65 -12.74 -20.91
C ALA A 114 1.94 -13.32 -20.28
N GLU A 115 2.95 -12.50 -19.98
CA GLU A 115 4.15 -12.94 -19.27
C GLU A 115 3.83 -13.50 -17.88
N VAL A 116 2.90 -12.88 -17.14
CA VAL A 116 2.47 -13.37 -15.83
C VAL A 116 1.71 -14.70 -15.98
N GLU A 117 0.84 -14.83 -16.96
CA GLU A 117 0.13 -16.09 -17.28
C GLU A 117 1.12 -17.22 -17.65
N ASN A 118 2.27 -16.86 -18.23
CA ASN A 118 3.35 -17.78 -18.58
C ASN A 118 4.38 -18.01 -17.45
N GLY A 119 4.11 -17.53 -16.23
CA GLY A 119 4.89 -17.85 -15.04
C GLY A 119 5.81 -16.74 -14.52
N LYS A 120 5.79 -15.54 -15.12
CA LYS A 120 6.45 -14.36 -14.53
C LYS A 120 5.78 -14.01 -13.20
N ASN A 121 6.59 -13.65 -12.22
CA ASN A 121 6.06 -13.30 -10.90
C ASN A 121 5.26 -11.98 -10.97
N PRO A 122 3.96 -11.95 -10.58
CA PRO A 122 3.16 -10.74 -10.56
C PRO A 122 3.77 -9.61 -9.73
N ARG A 123 4.56 -9.97 -8.69
CA ARG A 123 5.31 -9.02 -7.87
C ARG A 123 6.21 -8.11 -8.72
N ASP A 124 6.91 -8.67 -9.70
CA ASP A 124 7.86 -7.91 -10.52
C ASP A 124 7.13 -6.90 -11.41
N VAL A 125 5.95 -7.29 -11.91
CA VAL A 125 5.08 -6.40 -12.69
C VAL A 125 4.49 -5.31 -11.79
N LYS A 126 4.13 -5.63 -10.55
CA LYS A 126 3.64 -4.66 -9.57
C LYS A 126 4.73 -3.62 -9.18
N ILE A 127 5.99 -4.04 -9.09
CA ILE A 127 7.14 -3.15 -8.90
C ILE A 127 7.24 -2.13 -10.04
N LEU A 128 7.08 -2.57 -11.29
CA LEU A 128 7.11 -1.65 -12.44
C LEU A 128 6.02 -0.58 -12.35
N LEU A 129 4.80 -0.97 -11.97
CA LEU A 129 3.69 -0.04 -11.78
C LEU A 129 3.98 0.95 -10.64
N ALA A 130 4.50 0.45 -9.51
CA ALA A 130 4.84 1.30 -8.37
C ALA A 130 5.89 2.35 -8.75
N LYS A 131 6.94 1.94 -9.44
CA LYS A 131 8.00 2.85 -9.92
C LYS A 131 7.44 3.89 -10.89
N GLU A 132 6.60 3.50 -11.84
CA GLU A 132 5.99 4.41 -12.80
C GLU A 132 5.13 5.48 -12.10
N ILE A 133 4.31 5.07 -11.12
CA ILE A 133 3.44 6.00 -10.38
C ILE A 133 4.30 6.95 -9.52
N ILE A 134 5.30 6.43 -8.80
CA ILE A 134 6.16 7.26 -7.95
C ILE A 134 6.98 8.24 -8.80
N ALA A 135 7.58 7.78 -9.89
CA ALA A 135 8.35 8.65 -10.78
C ALA A 135 7.52 9.82 -11.33
N ARG A 136 6.22 9.63 -11.55
CA ARG A 136 5.30 10.67 -12.01
C ARG A 136 5.05 11.77 -10.99
N PHE A 137 4.89 11.42 -9.72
CA PHE A 137 4.51 12.36 -8.65
C PHE A 137 5.70 12.89 -7.86
N HIS A 138 6.83 12.22 -7.96
CA HIS A 138 8.12 12.61 -7.39
C HIS A 138 9.18 12.67 -8.49
N ASP A 139 10.08 11.69 -8.55
CA ASP A 139 11.07 11.52 -9.61
C ASP A 139 11.54 10.05 -9.70
N GLU A 140 12.37 9.76 -10.71
CA GLU A 140 12.91 8.42 -10.92
C GLU A 140 13.84 7.98 -9.78
N ALA A 141 14.61 8.89 -9.20
CA ALA A 141 15.52 8.59 -8.10
C ALA A 141 14.76 8.18 -6.84
N ALA A 142 13.64 8.86 -6.56
CA ALA A 142 12.74 8.50 -5.46
C ALA A 142 12.08 7.13 -5.69
N ALA A 143 11.71 6.80 -6.92
CA ALA A 143 11.16 5.49 -7.27
C ALA A 143 12.17 4.36 -7.05
N GLU A 144 13.42 4.53 -7.48
CA GLU A 144 14.50 3.57 -7.24
C GLU A 144 14.81 3.42 -5.75
N ALA A 145 14.89 4.53 -5.01
CA ALA A 145 15.13 4.50 -3.57
C ALA A 145 14.02 3.76 -2.81
N ALA A 146 12.75 3.99 -3.17
CA ALA A 146 11.60 3.30 -2.58
C ALA A 146 11.63 1.79 -2.86
N GLU A 147 12.01 1.37 -4.06
CA GLU A 147 12.19 -0.05 -4.39
C GLU A 147 13.30 -0.66 -3.53
N GLN A 148 14.47 -0.01 -3.42
CA GLN A 148 15.59 -0.52 -2.61
C GLN A 148 15.23 -0.62 -1.13
N GLU A 149 14.53 0.37 -0.59
CA GLU A 149 14.03 0.33 0.79
C GLU A 149 13.07 -0.84 0.99
N PHE A 150 12.12 -1.03 0.07
CA PHE A 150 11.18 -2.15 0.11
C PHE A 150 11.90 -3.50 0.07
N ILE A 151 12.86 -3.69 -0.84
CA ILE A 151 13.68 -4.89 -0.94
C ILE A 151 14.46 -5.12 0.35
N ASN A 152 15.12 -4.11 0.88
CA ASN A 152 15.88 -4.20 2.13
C ASN A 152 14.97 -4.60 3.30
N ARG A 153 13.78 -4.01 3.40
CA ARG A 153 12.80 -4.30 4.47
C ARG A 153 12.25 -5.72 4.39
N PHE A 154 12.00 -6.25 3.20
CA PHE A 154 11.34 -7.55 3.03
C PHE A 154 12.28 -8.72 2.73
N GLN A 155 13.40 -8.52 2.03
CA GLN A 155 14.35 -9.60 1.73
C GLN A 155 15.34 -9.87 2.86
N LYS A 156 15.78 -8.83 3.57
CA LYS A 156 16.73 -9.01 4.69
C LYS A 156 16.06 -9.39 6.01
N GLY A 157 14.72 -9.51 6.07
CA GLY A 157 14.00 -9.58 7.34
C GLY A 157 14.40 -8.38 8.20
N ALA A 158 14.46 -7.19 7.60
CA ALA A 158 15.04 -6.01 8.21
C ALA A 158 14.39 -5.79 9.57
N MET A 159 15.23 -5.77 10.58
CA MET A 159 14.86 -5.38 11.93
C MET A 159 14.26 -3.99 11.83
N PRO A 160 13.09 -3.73 12.43
CA PRO A 160 12.56 -2.38 12.49
C PRO A 160 13.59 -1.45 13.14
N ASP A 161 13.76 -0.25 12.60
CA ASP A 161 14.65 0.74 13.21
C ASP A 161 14.14 1.16 14.60
N GLU A 162 12.81 1.23 14.76
CA GLU A 162 12.13 1.45 16.04
C GLU A 162 11.56 0.14 16.59
N MET A 163 12.03 -0.26 17.76
CA MET A 163 11.54 -1.43 18.48
C MET A 163 11.65 -1.20 20.00
N PRO A 164 10.84 -1.89 20.83
CA PRO A 164 10.99 -1.84 22.28
C PRO A 164 12.42 -2.19 22.72
N GLU A 165 12.97 -1.40 23.64
CA GLU A 165 14.29 -1.59 24.19
C GLU A 165 14.21 -2.01 25.66
N PHE A 166 14.98 -3.01 26.05
CA PHE A 166 15.05 -3.53 27.42
C PHE A 166 16.49 -3.68 27.84
N THR A 167 16.75 -3.50 29.14
CA THR A 167 18.05 -3.76 29.75
C THR A 167 17.86 -4.73 30.92
N PHE A 168 18.68 -5.78 30.94
CA PHE A 168 18.71 -6.74 32.04
C PHE A 168 20.13 -6.82 32.61
N GLU A 169 20.24 -6.99 33.93
CA GLU A 169 21.49 -7.19 34.62
C GLU A 169 21.72 -8.67 34.91
N GLY A 170 22.96 -9.14 34.65
CA GLY A 170 23.37 -10.53 34.92
C GLY A 170 22.90 -11.55 33.87
N GLU A 171 23.07 -12.82 34.20
CA GLU A 171 22.72 -13.90 33.28
C GLU A 171 21.23 -14.20 33.29
N ILE A 172 20.61 -14.22 32.12
CA ILE A 172 19.20 -14.54 31.93
C ILE A 172 19.05 -15.61 30.86
N GLY A 173 18.22 -16.65 31.14
CA GLY A 173 17.91 -17.67 30.15
C GLY A 173 17.05 -17.13 29.00
N LEU A 174 17.35 -17.54 27.77
CA LEU A 174 16.71 -17.07 26.53
C LEU A 174 15.17 -17.11 26.57
N ALA A 175 14.58 -18.20 27.05
CA ALA A 175 13.12 -18.33 27.12
C ALA A 175 12.51 -17.33 28.09
N THR A 176 13.18 -17.04 29.22
CA THR A 176 12.75 -16.05 30.21
C THR A 176 12.88 -14.65 29.65
N LEU A 177 14.00 -14.32 29.01
CA LEU A 177 14.21 -13.01 28.37
C LEU A 177 13.11 -12.70 27.34
N LEU A 178 12.77 -13.65 26.47
CA LEU A 178 11.73 -13.42 25.46
C LEU A 178 10.36 -13.17 26.08
N LYS A 179 10.06 -13.77 27.22
CA LYS A 179 8.83 -13.51 27.98
C LYS A 179 8.87 -12.13 28.64
N GLU A 180 9.93 -11.80 29.36
CA GLU A 180 10.09 -10.50 30.06
C GLU A 180 10.13 -9.32 29.06
N ALA A 181 10.70 -9.51 27.87
CA ALA A 181 10.66 -8.54 26.78
C ALA A 181 9.30 -8.50 26.04
N GLY A 182 8.28 -9.22 26.52
CA GLY A 182 6.94 -9.19 25.95
C GLY A 182 6.79 -9.80 24.54
N LEU A 183 7.84 -10.47 24.05
CA LEU A 183 7.83 -11.10 22.73
C LEU A 183 6.95 -12.36 22.67
N VAL A 184 6.83 -13.05 23.81
CA VAL A 184 5.97 -14.22 23.99
C VAL A 184 5.22 -14.14 25.33
N PRO A 185 4.02 -14.75 25.45
CA PRO A 185 3.25 -14.74 26.70
C PRO A 185 3.82 -15.67 27.78
N SER A 186 4.62 -16.68 27.40
CA SER A 186 5.20 -17.65 28.32
C SER A 186 6.50 -18.27 27.82
N THR A 187 7.30 -18.80 28.73
CA THR A 187 8.55 -19.53 28.37
C THR A 187 8.25 -20.80 27.56
N SER A 188 7.13 -21.44 27.77
CA SER A 188 6.70 -22.60 26.99
C SER A 188 6.41 -22.22 25.53
N GLU A 189 5.82 -21.04 25.31
CA GLU A 189 5.60 -20.48 23.96
C GLU A 189 6.92 -20.13 23.27
N ALA A 190 7.90 -19.59 24.01
CA ALA A 190 9.24 -19.33 23.49
C ALA A 190 9.89 -20.60 22.95
N ILE A 191 9.86 -21.69 23.74
CA ILE A 191 10.43 -22.98 23.35
C ILE A 191 9.70 -23.57 22.13
N ARG A 192 8.36 -23.47 22.08
CA ARG A 192 7.58 -23.94 20.94
C ARG A 192 7.90 -23.16 19.66
N SER A 193 7.97 -21.85 19.76
CA SER A 193 8.32 -20.97 18.64
C SER A 193 9.74 -21.24 18.10
N ALA A 194 10.71 -21.51 18.98
CA ALA A 194 12.06 -21.86 18.57
C ALA A 194 12.12 -23.19 17.83
N LYS A 195 11.40 -24.22 18.31
CA LYS A 195 11.31 -25.52 17.61
C LYS A 195 10.72 -25.41 16.20
N GLN A 196 9.89 -24.41 15.98
CA GLN A 196 9.32 -24.08 14.64
C GLN A 196 10.24 -23.16 13.82
N GLY A 197 11.44 -22.85 14.30
CA GLY A 197 12.39 -21.92 13.65
C GLY A 197 11.93 -20.46 13.65
N GLY A 198 11.00 -20.11 14.55
CA GLY A 198 10.43 -18.78 14.66
C GLY A 198 11.18 -17.80 15.56
N VAL A 199 12.24 -18.22 16.24
CA VAL A 199 13.06 -17.35 17.09
C VAL A 199 14.40 -17.07 16.42
N LYS A 200 14.78 -15.78 16.39
CA LYS A 200 16.07 -15.34 15.85
C LYS A 200 16.75 -14.33 16.79
N ILE A 201 18.08 -14.33 16.81
CA ILE A 201 18.92 -13.31 17.45
C ILE A 201 19.80 -12.72 16.35
N ASN A 202 19.77 -11.41 16.17
CA ASN A 202 20.50 -10.69 15.13
C ASN A 202 20.29 -11.26 13.70
N GLY A 203 19.11 -11.84 13.45
CA GLY A 203 18.75 -12.48 12.17
C GLY A 203 19.09 -13.96 12.06
N GLU A 204 19.88 -14.52 12.97
CA GLU A 204 20.23 -15.95 13.00
C GLU A 204 19.22 -16.77 13.82
N LYS A 205 18.85 -17.95 13.33
CA LYS A 205 17.91 -18.84 14.04
C LYS A 205 18.53 -19.38 15.31
N VAL A 206 17.74 -19.44 16.37
CA VAL A 206 18.11 -20.02 17.66
C VAL A 206 17.49 -21.40 17.78
N GLU A 207 18.30 -22.40 17.99
CA GLU A 207 17.88 -23.79 18.17
C GLU A 207 17.86 -24.20 19.66
N ASP A 208 18.79 -23.70 20.45
CA ASP A 208 18.88 -24.02 21.89
C ASP A 208 18.28 -22.91 22.77
N MET A 209 17.07 -23.15 23.24
CA MET A 209 16.35 -22.25 24.15
C MET A 209 16.71 -22.43 25.63
N LYS A 210 17.59 -23.40 25.97
CA LYS A 210 18.10 -23.58 27.33
C LYS A 210 19.37 -22.77 27.61
N ALA A 211 19.97 -22.25 26.57
CA ALA A 211 21.13 -21.37 26.68
C ALA A 211 20.78 -20.04 27.34
N ASN A 212 21.77 -19.41 27.99
CA ASN A 212 21.64 -18.03 28.42
C ASN A 212 21.71 -17.09 27.20
N ALA A 213 21.06 -15.95 27.34
CA ALA A 213 21.11 -14.90 26.32
C ALA A 213 22.53 -14.33 26.21
N PRO A 214 23.02 -14.05 25.00
CA PRO A 214 24.37 -13.50 24.79
C PRO A 214 24.49 -12.10 25.39
N LYS A 215 25.63 -11.81 26.05
CA LYS A 215 25.96 -10.51 26.61
C LYS A 215 26.02 -9.42 25.54
N GLY A 216 25.76 -8.18 25.96
CA GLY A 216 25.74 -7.00 25.10
C GLY A 216 24.38 -6.74 24.47
N THR A 217 24.33 -5.83 23.50
CA THR A 217 23.10 -5.41 22.84
C THR A 217 22.79 -6.29 21.65
N ASN A 218 21.66 -7.00 21.70
CA ASN A 218 21.22 -7.91 20.65
C ASN A 218 19.75 -7.65 20.29
N VAL A 219 19.39 -7.94 19.04
CA VAL A 219 18.01 -7.85 18.56
C VAL A 219 17.39 -9.24 18.53
N TYR A 220 16.28 -9.38 19.23
CA TYR A 220 15.51 -10.60 19.35
C TYR A 220 14.26 -10.51 18.50
N GLN A 221 13.99 -11.54 17.74
CA GLN A 221 12.82 -11.66 16.89
C GLN A 221 12.03 -12.93 17.21
N VAL A 222 10.70 -12.80 17.33
CA VAL A 222 9.80 -13.96 17.44
C VAL A 222 8.72 -13.86 16.36
N GLY A 223 8.70 -14.83 15.47
CA GLY A 223 7.85 -14.82 14.28
C GLY A 223 8.25 -13.71 13.29
N LYS A 224 7.28 -13.21 12.52
CA LYS A 224 7.55 -12.20 11.46
C LYS A 224 7.47 -10.75 11.94
N ARG A 225 6.83 -10.48 13.09
CA ARG A 225 6.41 -9.11 13.46
C ARG A 225 6.86 -8.64 14.83
N LYS A 226 7.33 -9.52 15.70
CA LYS A 226 7.71 -9.16 17.07
C LYS A 226 9.22 -9.03 17.17
N PHE A 227 9.68 -7.85 17.53
CA PHE A 227 11.09 -7.49 17.70
C PHE A 227 11.30 -6.77 19.02
N ALA A 228 12.46 -6.96 19.65
CA ALA A 228 12.93 -6.16 20.77
C ALA A 228 14.47 -6.08 20.74
N ARG A 229 15.00 -4.91 21.08
CA ARG A 229 16.44 -4.72 21.33
C ARG A 229 16.68 -4.92 22.80
N VAL A 230 17.54 -5.85 23.15
CA VAL A 230 17.84 -6.17 24.56
C VAL A 230 19.31 -6.06 24.80
N THR A 231 19.66 -5.30 25.84
CA THR A 231 21.02 -5.16 26.34
C THR A 231 21.17 -5.98 27.64
N ILE A 232 22.17 -6.84 27.71
CA ILE A 232 22.55 -7.59 28.91
C ILE A 232 23.89 -7.04 29.39
N ALA A 233 23.86 -6.45 30.57
CA ALA A 233 25.03 -5.88 31.23
C ALA A 233 25.83 -6.96 31.97
#